data_d462abd381a99261db484b6f50e73a8a
#
_entry.id   d462abd381a99261db484b6f50e73a8a
#
_cell.length_a   1.000
_cell.length_b   1.000
_cell.length_c   1.000
_cell.angle_alpha   90.00
_cell.angle_beta   90.00
_cell.angle_gamma   90.00
#
_symmetry.space_group_name_H-M   'P 1'
#
loop_
_entity.id
_entity.type
_entity.pdbx_description
1 polymer ?
#
loop_
_entity_poly.entity_id
_entity_poly.type
_entity_poly.pdbx_seq_one_letter_code
_entity_poly.pdbx_strand_id
1 'polypeptide(L)'
;MRQRFTARAVVVGDRAGTVVPDAVVDVRDGVIEWVGPSSEAPEQGDADVVALPGVLTPGLVNAHSHAPMVLFRGQGEGLPLDRWLQEVMWPREARLTPEDVEVAMTAASAEMLGNGITTSVEMYFHPERIAAAVGVTGARAVIATPLLPLPGMPPMEEQLRTAVALAIGAPDDGSVEYGLGPHAAYTVPLPVLRDAAAAAREHGLLLHLHVAETATEGDDLLAAHGLSVPSLLAAHDVLGGRVLAAHCVHMDDGDLDLWQEYDVAVAHCPASNAKLASGVIRLRDMLDRGIRVGLGTDGPASNDSLDLLADQRLAAGMARLRERSATALTAAEAFWLATGAAADAIGRPDLGVLEAGRRADLVHVDTRDLVFEPVGDLADLLAHLVWSADGRHVRDVWVGGAQVVRDGASTRVDAGALRADVAARAARLATG
;
A
#
# COMPACT_ATOMS: atom_id res chain seq x y z
N MET A 1 -18.45 11.28 18.43
CA MET A 1 -17.56 11.00 19.59
C MET A 1 -16.39 11.96 19.52
N ARG A 2 -15.97 12.55 20.65
CA ARG A 2 -14.82 13.45 20.69
C ARG A 2 -13.70 12.81 21.48
N GLN A 3 -12.48 12.76 20.91
CA GLN A 3 -11.31 12.15 21.50
C GLN A 3 -10.14 13.13 21.45
N ARG A 4 -9.30 13.11 22.49
CA ARG A 4 -8.03 13.84 22.54
C ARG A 4 -6.89 12.86 22.75
N PHE A 5 -5.98 12.79 21.81
CA PHE A 5 -4.74 12.03 21.92
C PHE A 5 -3.62 12.95 22.37
N THR A 6 -2.87 12.53 23.40
CA THR A 6 -1.66 13.24 23.84
C THR A 6 -0.47 12.31 23.66
N ALA A 7 0.63 12.79 23.08
CA ALA A 7 1.82 11.99 22.80
C ALA A 7 3.09 12.79 23.07
N ARG A 8 4.22 12.09 23.33
CA ARG A 8 5.55 12.71 23.42
C ARG A 8 5.88 13.54 22.18
N ALA A 9 5.50 13.05 21.02
CA ALA A 9 5.58 13.77 19.76
C ALA A 9 4.57 13.25 18.74
N VAL A 10 4.23 14.09 17.79
CA VAL A 10 3.48 13.74 16.58
C VAL A 10 4.40 13.89 15.39
N VAL A 11 4.52 12.84 14.56
CA VAL A 11 5.10 12.93 13.21
C VAL A 11 3.96 13.13 12.25
N VAL A 12 3.95 14.27 11.54
CA VAL A 12 2.80 14.70 10.73
C VAL A 12 2.59 13.85 9.49
N GLY A 13 3.67 13.27 8.92
CA GLY A 13 3.61 12.47 7.68
C GLY A 13 3.70 13.31 6.40
N ASP A 14 4.09 14.57 6.51
CA ASP A 14 4.36 15.46 5.38
C ASP A 14 5.78 15.26 4.79
N ARG A 15 6.02 15.79 3.60
CA ARG A 15 7.32 15.71 2.93
C ARG A 15 8.44 16.42 3.70
N ALA A 16 8.11 17.43 4.49
CA ALA A 16 9.07 18.16 5.29
C ALA A 16 9.58 17.36 6.50
N GLY A 17 8.87 16.28 6.88
CA GLY A 17 9.17 15.49 8.08
C GLY A 17 8.88 16.27 9.36
N THR A 18 7.77 17.02 9.37
CA THR A 18 7.36 17.82 10.52
C THR A 18 7.14 16.94 11.75
N VAL A 19 7.81 17.27 12.85
CA VAL A 19 7.65 16.63 14.16
C VAL A 19 7.23 17.67 15.18
N VAL A 20 6.09 17.46 15.83
CA VAL A 20 5.54 18.35 16.86
C VAL A 20 5.79 17.72 18.22
N PRO A 21 6.57 18.37 19.14
CA PRO A 21 6.81 17.86 20.49
C PRO A 21 5.61 18.09 21.40
N ASP A 22 5.50 17.28 22.46
CA ASP A 22 4.44 17.38 23.47
C ASP A 22 3.07 17.67 22.84
N ALA A 23 2.70 16.81 21.92
CA ALA A 23 1.63 17.10 20.96
C ALA A 23 0.27 16.58 21.43
N VAL A 24 -0.75 17.26 20.94
CA VAL A 24 -2.15 16.89 21.04
C VAL A 24 -2.74 16.71 19.64
N VAL A 25 -3.61 15.72 19.50
CA VAL A 25 -4.47 15.54 18.31
C VAL A 25 -5.90 15.43 18.81
N ASP A 26 -6.75 16.37 18.42
CA ASP A 26 -8.19 16.34 18.69
C ASP A 26 -8.94 15.74 17.50
N VAL A 27 -9.82 14.80 17.80
CA VAL A 27 -10.61 14.05 16.82
C VAL A 27 -12.08 14.17 17.15
N ARG A 28 -12.92 14.43 16.14
CA ARG A 28 -14.37 14.36 16.24
C ARG A 28 -14.94 13.54 15.11
N ASP A 29 -15.73 12.52 15.46
CA ASP A 29 -16.44 11.66 14.52
C ASP A 29 -15.55 11.11 13.40
N GLY A 30 -14.30 10.70 13.76
CA GLY A 30 -13.33 10.12 12.85
C GLY A 30 -12.55 11.11 11.99
N VAL A 31 -12.67 12.41 12.25
CA VAL A 31 -11.95 13.48 11.54
C VAL A 31 -11.09 14.26 12.54
N ILE A 32 -9.87 14.61 12.14
CA ILE A 32 -8.97 15.45 12.93
C ILE A 32 -9.51 16.87 12.94
N GLU A 33 -9.78 17.42 14.14
CA GLU A 33 -10.17 18.83 14.31
C GLU A 33 -8.95 19.74 14.51
N TRP A 34 -7.93 19.23 15.21
CA TRP A 34 -6.73 19.99 15.54
C TRP A 34 -5.55 19.08 15.79
N VAL A 35 -4.35 19.57 15.45
CA VAL A 35 -3.07 18.94 15.77
C VAL A 35 -2.03 20.04 16.02
N GLY A 36 -1.24 19.88 17.08
CA GLY A 36 -0.19 20.85 17.43
C GLY A 36 0.37 20.63 18.84
N PRO A 37 1.24 21.54 19.32
CA PRO A 37 1.82 21.45 20.66
C PRO A 37 0.75 21.62 21.76
N SER A 38 0.89 20.90 22.85
CA SER A 38 -0.09 20.90 23.96
C SER A 38 -0.30 22.29 24.56
N SER A 39 0.70 23.15 24.52
CA SER A 39 0.63 24.54 24.99
C SER A 39 -0.32 25.45 24.18
N GLU A 40 -0.63 25.05 22.95
CA GLU A 40 -1.50 25.80 22.04
C GLU A 40 -2.84 25.09 21.82
N ALA A 41 -3.04 23.92 22.45
CA ALA A 41 -4.23 23.11 22.27
C ALA A 41 -5.50 23.86 22.72
N PRO A 42 -6.62 23.71 21.98
CA PRO A 42 -7.93 24.19 22.44
C PRO A 42 -8.32 23.61 23.81
N GLU A 43 -9.29 24.21 24.48
CA GLU A 43 -9.86 23.62 25.70
C GLU A 43 -10.34 22.19 25.44
N GLN A 44 -10.01 21.26 26.35
CA GLN A 44 -10.35 19.84 26.21
C GLN A 44 -11.85 19.58 26.10
N GLY A 45 -12.66 20.36 26.84
CA GLY A 45 -14.11 20.14 26.91
C GLY A 45 -14.45 18.75 27.45
N ASP A 46 -15.36 18.05 26.75
CA ASP A 46 -15.86 16.71 27.08
C ASP A 46 -15.16 15.57 26.32
N ALA A 47 -13.99 15.81 25.73
CA ALA A 47 -13.26 14.81 24.98
C ALA A 47 -12.69 13.70 25.88
N ASP A 48 -12.83 12.44 25.44
CA ASP A 48 -12.14 11.31 26.04
C ASP A 48 -10.62 11.42 25.77
N VAL A 49 -9.82 11.40 26.83
CA VAL A 49 -8.36 11.55 26.71
C VAL A 49 -7.67 10.21 26.62
N VAL A 50 -6.85 10.06 25.57
CA VAL A 50 -5.96 8.92 25.33
C VAL A 50 -4.52 9.41 25.44
N ALA A 51 -3.84 9.06 26.55
CA ALA A 51 -2.44 9.43 26.78
C ALA A 51 -1.50 8.33 26.30
N LEU A 52 -0.57 8.68 25.39
CA LEU A 52 0.31 7.75 24.72
C LEU A 52 1.78 8.05 25.09
N PRO A 53 2.55 7.07 25.57
CA PRO A 53 3.94 7.31 26.04
C PRO A 53 4.95 7.43 24.89
N GLY A 54 4.56 7.18 23.66
CA GLY A 54 5.43 7.15 22.48
C GLY A 54 5.15 8.27 21.50
N VAL A 55 5.25 7.93 20.23
CA VAL A 55 5.03 8.82 19.09
C VAL A 55 3.71 8.46 18.42
N LEU A 56 2.95 9.47 18.04
CA LEU A 56 1.77 9.31 17.20
C LEU A 56 2.12 9.69 15.76
N THR A 57 1.76 8.81 14.83
CA THR A 57 1.95 9.01 13.38
C THR A 57 0.64 8.83 12.65
N PRO A 58 0.51 9.27 11.39
CA PRO A 58 -0.61 8.86 10.56
C PRO A 58 -0.57 7.36 10.30
N GLY A 59 -1.72 6.78 9.96
CA GLY A 59 -1.80 5.45 9.41
C GLY A 59 -0.96 5.32 8.15
N LEU A 60 -0.17 4.24 8.05
CA LEU A 60 0.60 3.92 6.85
C LEU A 60 -0.36 3.51 5.73
N VAL A 61 0.01 3.86 4.51
CA VAL A 61 -0.77 3.58 3.30
C VAL A 61 0.05 2.68 2.37
N ASN A 62 -0.45 1.48 2.14
CA ASN A 62 0.16 0.49 1.26
C ASN A 62 -0.37 0.66 -0.16
N ALA A 63 0.44 1.23 -1.05
CA ALA A 63 0.01 1.61 -2.40
C ALA A 63 -0.14 0.42 -3.37
N HIS A 64 0.31 -0.77 -3.02
CA HIS A 64 0.16 -1.98 -3.83
C HIS A 64 0.31 -3.24 -2.98
N SER A 65 -0.67 -4.14 -3.09
CA SER A 65 -0.65 -5.41 -2.38
C SER A 65 -1.46 -6.49 -3.11
N HIS A 66 -1.08 -7.75 -2.84
CA HIS A 66 -1.82 -8.99 -3.08
C HIS A 66 -1.96 -9.71 -1.74
N ALA A 67 -2.54 -9.04 -0.75
CA ALA A 67 -2.49 -9.45 0.65
C ALA A 67 -2.99 -10.89 0.91
N PRO A 68 -4.04 -11.43 0.21
CA PRO A 68 -4.45 -12.83 0.36
C PRO A 68 -3.37 -13.86 0.05
N MET A 69 -2.26 -13.49 -0.62
CA MET A 69 -1.10 -14.35 -0.83
C MET A 69 -0.35 -14.74 0.46
N VAL A 70 -0.81 -14.34 1.64
CA VAL A 70 -0.34 -14.90 2.94
C VAL A 70 -0.46 -16.42 3.00
N LEU A 71 -1.36 -17.01 2.21
CA LEU A 71 -1.47 -18.46 2.03
C LEU A 71 -0.28 -19.11 1.32
N PHE A 72 0.52 -18.31 0.62
CA PHE A 72 1.65 -18.75 -0.22
C PHE A 72 3.01 -18.21 0.25
N ARG A 73 3.06 -17.56 1.41
CA ARG A 73 4.29 -17.00 2.00
C ARG A 73 5.41 -18.03 2.04
N GLY A 74 6.63 -17.63 1.63
CA GLY A 74 7.82 -18.49 1.60
C GLY A 74 7.86 -19.48 0.45
N GLN A 75 6.87 -19.48 -0.48
CA GLN A 75 6.83 -20.44 -1.58
C GLN A 75 7.48 -19.86 -2.86
N GLY A 76 8.17 -20.71 -3.62
CA GLY A 76 8.82 -20.32 -4.88
C GLY A 76 10.10 -19.51 -4.70
N GLU A 77 10.77 -19.61 -3.55
CA GLU A 77 12.05 -18.94 -3.28
C GLU A 77 13.10 -19.27 -4.35
N GLY A 78 13.81 -18.23 -4.82
CA GLY A 78 14.90 -18.35 -5.80
C GLY A 78 14.44 -18.54 -7.25
N LEU A 79 13.14 -18.38 -7.55
CA LEU A 79 12.65 -18.39 -8.93
C LEU A 79 12.54 -16.96 -9.49
N PRO A 80 12.89 -16.72 -10.77
CA PRO A 80 12.55 -15.48 -11.44
C PRO A 80 11.05 -15.36 -11.64
N LEU A 81 10.54 -14.11 -11.80
CA LEU A 81 9.12 -13.78 -11.79
C LEU A 81 8.26 -14.66 -12.70
N ASP A 82 8.67 -14.87 -13.95
CA ASP A 82 7.91 -15.64 -14.95
C ASP A 82 7.71 -17.10 -14.52
N ARG A 83 8.78 -17.75 -14.04
CA ARG A 83 8.72 -19.11 -13.51
C ARG A 83 7.98 -19.18 -12.17
N TRP A 84 8.18 -18.18 -11.31
CA TRP A 84 7.48 -18.06 -10.03
C TRP A 84 5.97 -17.99 -10.23
N LEU A 85 5.50 -17.18 -11.18
CA LEU A 85 4.08 -17.10 -11.52
C LEU A 85 3.55 -18.41 -12.11
N GLN A 86 4.22 -18.94 -13.15
CA GLN A 86 3.69 -20.07 -13.94
C GLN A 86 3.82 -21.41 -13.22
N GLU A 87 4.89 -21.63 -12.48
CA GLU A 87 5.17 -22.93 -11.85
C GLU A 87 4.64 -23.01 -10.41
N VAL A 88 4.48 -21.87 -9.72
CA VAL A 88 4.15 -21.86 -8.30
C VAL A 88 2.84 -21.14 -8.01
N MET A 89 2.68 -19.87 -8.40
CA MET A 89 1.55 -19.05 -7.96
C MET A 89 0.25 -19.40 -8.69
N TRP A 90 0.19 -19.24 -10.01
CA TRP A 90 -1.05 -19.49 -10.76
C TRP A 90 -1.64 -20.90 -10.60
N PRO A 91 -0.84 -22.00 -10.53
CA PRO A 91 -1.39 -23.32 -10.25
C PRO A 91 -2.03 -23.44 -8.85
N ARG A 92 -1.58 -22.66 -7.87
CA ARG A 92 -2.14 -22.63 -6.52
C ARG A 92 -3.34 -21.70 -6.43
N GLU A 93 -3.26 -20.55 -7.02
CA GLU A 93 -4.35 -19.57 -7.09
C GLU A 93 -5.57 -20.10 -7.81
N ALA A 94 -5.39 -20.92 -8.85
CA ALA A 94 -6.49 -21.61 -9.54
C ALA A 94 -7.31 -22.57 -8.63
N ARG A 95 -6.83 -22.87 -7.42
CA ARG A 95 -7.49 -23.74 -6.43
C ARG A 95 -8.10 -22.96 -5.26
N LEU A 96 -7.94 -21.65 -5.25
CA LEU A 96 -8.54 -20.80 -4.22
C LEU A 96 -10.06 -20.84 -4.32
N THR A 97 -10.69 -20.89 -3.17
CA THR A 97 -12.13 -20.64 -3.05
C THR A 97 -12.36 -19.21 -2.54
N PRO A 98 -13.56 -18.65 -2.74
CA PRO A 98 -13.90 -17.34 -2.17
C PRO A 98 -13.66 -17.24 -0.66
N GLU A 99 -13.93 -18.33 0.07
CA GLU A 99 -13.72 -18.42 1.52
C GLU A 99 -12.23 -18.46 1.90
N ASP A 100 -11.36 -19.00 1.04
CA ASP A 100 -9.91 -18.94 1.23
C ASP A 100 -9.42 -17.49 1.17
N VAL A 101 -9.90 -16.73 0.19
CA VAL A 101 -9.54 -15.32 0.00
C VAL A 101 -10.05 -14.48 1.16
N GLU A 102 -11.27 -14.69 1.65
CA GLU A 102 -11.84 -13.97 2.79
C GLU A 102 -11.00 -14.19 4.07
N VAL A 103 -10.67 -15.44 4.38
CA VAL A 103 -9.84 -15.76 5.56
C VAL A 103 -8.43 -15.23 5.41
N ALA A 104 -7.83 -15.39 4.25
CA ALA A 104 -6.49 -14.88 3.96
C ALA A 104 -6.43 -13.36 4.06
N MET A 105 -7.40 -12.65 3.47
CA MET A 105 -7.48 -11.19 3.58
C MET A 105 -7.73 -10.73 5.01
N THR A 106 -8.56 -11.44 5.77
CA THR A 106 -8.79 -11.12 7.20
C THR A 106 -7.49 -11.23 7.98
N ALA A 107 -6.69 -12.28 7.75
CA ALA A 107 -5.41 -12.48 8.41
C ALA A 107 -4.38 -11.41 7.98
N ALA A 108 -4.26 -11.16 6.68
CA ALA A 108 -3.35 -10.17 6.14
C ALA A 108 -3.70 -8.75 6.59
N SER A 109 -4.99 -8.40 6.60
CA SER A 109 -5.47 -7.11 7.08
C SER A 109 -5.19 -6.93 8.58
N ALA A 110 -5.36 -7.97 9.40
CA ALA A 110 -4.99 -7.93 10.81
C ALA A 110 -3.48 -7.76 11.02
N GLU A 111 -2.64 -8.40 10.19
CA GLU A 111 -1.18 -8.23 10.19
C GLU A 111 -0.79 -6.81 9.77
N MET A 112 -1.36 -6.29 8.67
CA MET A 112 -1.13 -4.92 8.21
C MET A 112 -1.49 -3.88 9.27
N LEU A 113 -2.66 -4.01 9.90
CA LEU A 113 -3.07 -3.13 11.00
C LEU A 113 -2.09 -3.22 12.19
N GLY A 114 -1.64 -4.44 12.53
CA GLY A 114 -0.63 -4.67 13.56
C GLY A 114 0.71 -4.01 13.25
N ASN A 115 1.03 -3.79 11.98
CA ASN A 115 2.20 -3.09 11.48
C ASN A 115 1.94 -1.60 11.16
N GLY A 116 0.77 -1.07 11.53
CA GLY A 116 0.42 0.34 11.35
C GLY A 116 -0.13 0.71 9.98
N ILE A 117 -0.33 -0.25 9.07
CA ILE A 117 -0.93 -0.02 7.77
C ILE A 117 -2.44 0.01 7.94
N THR A 118 -3.06 1.18 7.74
CA THR A 118 -4.51 1.38 7.89
C THR A 118 -5.27 1.29 6.59
N THR A 119 -4.58 1.49 5.46
CA THR A 119 -5.16 1.48 4.11
C THR A 119 -4.26 0.72 3.16
N SER A 120 -4.82 -0.14 2.30
CA SER A 120 -4.09 -0.84 1.24
C SER A 120 -4.79 -0.75 -0.12
N VAL A 121 -4.00 -0.76 -1.20
CA VAL A 121 -4.50 -1.02 -2.55
C VAL A 121 -4.34 -2.51 -2.82
N GLU A 122 -5.46 -3.20 -3.00
CA GLU A 122 -5.50 -4.65 -3.19
C GLU A 122 -5.84 -5.00 -4.64
N MET A 123 -4.98 -5.81 -5.27
CA MET A 123 -5.27 -6.40 -6.57
C MET A 123 -5.35 -7.91 -6.42
N TYR A 124 -6.54 -8.45 -6.10
CA TYR A 124 -6.69 -9.90 -5.92
C TYR A 124 -8.10 -10.39 -6.24
N PHE A 125 -8.26 -11.71 -6.41
CA PHE A 125 -9.52 -12.38 -6.77
C PHE A 125 -10.58 -12.21 -5.68
N HIS A 126 -11.85 -12.34 -6.07
CA HIS A 126 -13.00 -12.25 -5.16
C HIS A 126 -13.07 -10.92 -4.38
N PRO A 127 -13.16 -9.77 -5.08
CA PRO A 127 -13.12 -8.44 -4.47
C PRO A 127 -14.18 -8.23 -3.40
N GLU A 128 -15.36 -8.85 -3.52
CA GLU A 128 -16.43 -8.81 -2.52
C GLU A 128 -16.04 -9.50 -1.20
N ARG A 129 -15.18 -10.54 -1.26
CA ARG A 129 -14.65 -11.23 -0.07
C ARG A 129 -13.54 -10.41 0.59
N ILE A 130 -12.75 -9.71 -0.19
CA ILE A 130 -11.77 -8.74 0.31
C ILE A 130 -12.50 -7.63 1.06
N ALA A 131 -13.55 -7.05 0.49
CA ALA A 131 -14.34 -6.01 1.13
C ALA A 131 -14.97 -6.50 2.45
N ALA A 132 -15.50 -7.73 2.48
CA ALA A 132 -16.04 -8.33 3.71
C ALA A 132 -14.97 -8.45 4.80
N ALA A 133 -13.78 -8.95 4.48
CA ALA A 133 -12.66 -9.09 5.40
C ALA A 133 -12.18 -7.72 5.95
N VAL A 134 -12.09 -6.71 5.08
CA VAL A 134 -11.77 -5.32 5.46
C VAL A 134 -12.81 -4.77 6.45
N GLY A 135 -14.09 -4.99 6.18
CA GLY A 135 -15.19 -4.61 7.11
C GLY A 135 -15.07 -5.27 8.49
N VAL A 136 -14.68 -6.56 8.54
CA VAL A 136 -14.45 -7.28 9.79
C VAL A 136 -13.30 -6.72 10.58
N THR A 137 -12.17 -6.46 9.95
CA THR A 137 -10.95 -5.96 10.62
C THR A 137 -11.01 -4.47 10.94
N GLY A 138 -11.83 -3.71 10.23
CA GLY A 138 -11.94 -2.26 10.36
C GLY A 138 -10.84 -1.49 9.65
N ALA A 139 -10.10 -2.11 8.73
CA ALA A 139 -9.14 -1.45 7.84
C ALA A 139 -9.85 -0.66 6.73
N ARG A 140 -9.07 -0.02 5.85
CA ARG A 140 -9.53 0.55 4.57
C ARG A 140 -8.87 -0.15 3.40
N ALA A 141 -9.55 -0.21 2.27
CA ALA A 141 -8.97 -0.72 1.03
C ALA A 141 -9.46 0.04 -0.21
N VAL A 142 -8.56 0.17 -1.19
CA VAL A 142 -8.90 0.42 -2.59
C VAL A 142 -8.73 -0.91 -3.32
N ILE A 143 -9.82 -1.51 -3.77
CA ILE A 143 -9.82 -2.84 -4.38
C ILE A 143 -9.80 -2.69 -5.90
N ALA A 144 -8.62 -2.82 -6.49
CA ALA A 144 -8.43 -2.86 -7.93
C ALA A 144 -8.84 -4.26 -8.45
N THR A 145 -10.09 -4.40 -8.87
CA THR A 145 -10.65 -5.68 -9.32
C THR A 145 -9.84 -6.25 -10.47
N PRO A 146 -9.19 -7.42 -10.32
CA PRO A 146 -8.24 -7.93 -11.29
C PRO A 146 -8.91 -8.33 -12.62
N LEU A 147 -8.23 -8.05 -13.71
CA LEU A 147 -8.53 -8.57 -15.05
C LEU A 147 -7.35 -9.42 -15.48
N LEU A 148 -7.53 -10.74 -15.52
CA LEU A 148 -6.45 -11.67 -15.82
C LEU A 148 -7.00 -12.94 -16.51
N PRO A 149 -6.38 -13.42 -17.61
CA PRO A 149 -6.85 -14.57 -18.38
C PRO A 149 -6.39 -15.90 -17.78
N LEU A 150 -6.85 -16.25 -16.57
CA LEU A 150 -6.55 -17.54 -15.97
C LEU A 150 -7.56 -18.62 -16.40
N PRO A 151 -7.14 -19.90 -16.43
CA PRO A 151 -8.04 -21.01 -16.70
C PRO A 151 -9.25 -21.01 -15.74
N GLY A 152 -10.45 -21.14 -16.30
CA GLY A 152 -11.70 -21.13 -15.54
C GLY A 152 -12.29 -19.74 -15.26
N MET A 153 -11.57 -18.66 -15.58
CA MET A 153 -12.11 -17.29 -15.50
C MET A 153 -13.02 -16.99 -16.69
N PRO A 154 -14.03 -16.10 -16.52
CA PRO A 154 -14.83 -15.59 -17.63
C PRO A 154 -13.98 -14.87 -18.69
N PRO A 155 -14.48 -14.66 -19.91
CA PRO A 155 -13.84 -13.80 -20.90
C PRO A 155 -13.54 -12.41 -20.32
N MET A 156 -12.44 -11.79 -20.74
CA MET A 156 -11.95 -10.54 -20.12
C MET A 156 -12.93 -9.38 -20.26
N GLU A 157 -13.69 -9.32 -21.35
CA GLU A 157 -14.75 -8.32 -21.53
C GLU A 157 -15.90 -8.51 -20.51
N GLU A 158 -16.15 -9.73 -20.08
CA GLU A 158 -17.12 -10.03 -19.02
C GLU A 158 -16.55 -9.68 -17.65
N GLN A 159 -15.27 -10.01 -17.41
CA GLN A 159 -14.58 -9.58 -16.20
C GLN A 159 -14.62 -8.05 -16.06
N LEU A 160 -14.32 -7.30 -17.12
CA LEU A 160 -14.37 -5.84 -17.14
C LEU A 160 -15.79 -5.32 -16.83
N ARG A 161 -16.82 -5.83 -17.50
CA ARG A 161 -18.21 -5.42 -17.21
C ARG A 161 -18.59 -5.65 -15.75
N THR A 162 -18.19 -6.80 -15.19
CA THR A 162 -18.48 -7.15 -13.79
C THR A 162 -17.73 -6.22 -12.83
N ALA A 163 -16.45 -5.94 -13.10
CA ALA A 163 -15.62 -5.04 -12.28
C ALA A 163 -16.19 -3.61 -12.28
N VAL A 164 -16.59 -3.09 -13.43
CA VAL A 164 -17.24 -1.76 -13.56
C VAL A 164 -18.57 -1.73 -12.81
N ALA A 165 -19.42 -2.74 -12.98
CA ALA A 165 -20.71 -2.81 -12.30
C ALA A 165 -20.53 -2.86 -10.76
N LEU A 166 -19.55 -3.59 -10.27
CA LEU A 166 -19.20 -3.65 -8.85
C LEU A 166 -18.75 -2.27 -8.34
N ALA A 167 -17.86 -1.62 -9.06
CA ALA A 167 -17.31 -0.32 -8.66
C ALA A 167 -18.40 0.78 -8.60
N ILE A 168 -19.31 0.80 -9.56
CA ILE A 168 -20.42 1.81 -9.60
C ILE A 168 -21.48 1.50 -8.55
N GLY A 169 -21.75 0.22 -8.27
CA GLY A 169 -22.79 -0.22 -7.34
C GLY A 169 -22.38 -0.22 -5.88
N ALA A 170 -21.11 -0.02 -5.57
CA ALA A 170 -20.60 -0.07 -4.19
C ALA A 170 -21.05 1.15 -3.37
N PRO A 171 -21.40 0.94 -2.08
CA PRO A 171 -21.65 2.05 -1.17
C PRO A 171 -20.36 2.82 -0.90
N ASP A 172 -20.43 4.15 -0.93
CA ASP A 172 -19.32 5.03 -0.51
C ASP A 172 -19.45 5.34 0.99
N ASP A 173 -18.91 4.45 1.81
CA ASP A 173 -18.79 4.68 3.27
C ASP A 173 -17.38 5.12 3.67
N GLY A 174 -16.48 5.28 2.69
CA GLY A 174 -15.09 5.68 2.86
C GLY A 174 -14.18 4.57 3.43
N SER A 175 -14.68 3.34 3.62
CA SER A 175 -13.87 2.20 4.05
C SER A 175 -13.33 1.39 2.87
N VAL A 176 -14.15 1.18 1.85
CA VAL A 176 -13.80 0.44 0.64
C VAL A 176 -14.11 1.30 -0.58
N GLU A 177 -13.15 1.41 -1.47
CA GLU A 177 -13.27 1.96 -2.83
C GLU A 177 -12.95 0.85 -3.82
N TYR A 178 -13.66 0.79 -4.96
CA TYR A 178 -13.32 -0.15 -6.03
C TYR A 178 -12.72 0.56 -7.22
N GLY A 179 -11.70 -0.08 -7.81
CA GLY A 179 -11.04 0.31 -9.04
C GLY A 179 -10.94 -0.85 -10.03
N LEU A 180 -10.24 -0.64 -11.12
CA LEU A 180 -9.99 -1.63 -12.15
C LEU A 180 -8.52 -2.04 -12.12
N GLY A 181 -8.25 -3.36 -12.11
CA GLY A 181 -6.93 -3.95 -11.97
C GLY A 181 -6.51 -4.81 -13.17
N PRO A 182 -6.40 -4.28 -14.41
CA PRO A 182 -5.81 -5.06 -15.50
C PRO A 182 -4.35 -5.39 -15.15
N HIS A 183 -4.03 -6.70 -15.11
CA HIS A 183 -2.77 -7.17 -14.52
C HIS A 183 -1.53 -6.49 -15.10
N ALA A 184 -1.26 -6.65 -16.40
CA ALA A 184 -0.10 -6.04 -17.08
C ALA A 184 -0.28 -6.08 -18.60
N ALA A 185 0.54 -5.32 -19.34
CA ALA A 185 0.50 -5.27 -20.80
C ALA A 185 0.88 -6.60 -21.48
N TYR A 186 1.65 -7.46 -20.80
CA TYR A 186 2.03 -8.77 -21.33
C TYR A 186 1.00 -9.88 -21.06
N THR A 187 -0.01 -9.64 -20.20
CA THR A 187 -1.06 -10.62 -19.87
C THR A 187 -2.44 -10.20 -20.38
N VAL A 188 -2.71 -8.91 -20.46
CA VAL A 188 -4.01 -8.36 -20.85
C VAL A 188 -3.95 -7.81 -22.27
N PRO A 189 -4.81 -8.26 -23.21
CA PRO A 189 -4.83 -7.73 -24.57
C PRO A 189 -5.02 -6.20 -24.61
N LEU A 190 -4.26 -5.51 -25.46
CA LEU A 190 -4.29 -4.05 -25.60
C LEU A 190 -5.71 -3.45 -25.77
N PRO A 191 -6.63 -4.05 -26.55
CA PRO A 191 -8.01 -3.56 -26.60
C PRO A 191 -8.72 -3.56 -25.23
N VAL A 192 -8.51 -4.59 -24.41
CA VAL A 192 -9.11 -4.69 -23.07
C VAL A 192 -8.48 -3.67 -22.13
N LEU A 193 -7.16 -3.45 -22.21
CA LEU A 193 -6.47 -2.39 -21.44
C LEU A 193 -7.06 -1.02 -21.76
N ARG A 194 -7.22 -0.70 -23.06
CA ARG A 194 -7.83 0.56 -23.52
C ARG A 194 -9.25 0.71 -23.01
N ASP A 195 -10.08 -0.34 -23.12
CA ASP A 195 -11.48 -0.30 -22.71
C ASP A 195 -11.61 -0.19 -21.17
N ALA A 196 -10.71 -0.83 -20.41
CA ALA A 196 -10.61 -0.67 -18.95
C ALA A 196 -10.23 0.77 -18.57
N ALA A 197 -9.23 1.35 -19.26
CA ALA A 197 -8.82 2.73 -19.03
C ALA A 197 -9.91 3.74 -19.39
N ALA A 198 -10.65 3.49 -20.49
CA ALA A 198 -11.80 4.32 -20.87
C ALA A 198 -12.90 4.27 -19.81
N ALA A 199 -13.25 3.09 -19.32
CA ALA A 199 -14.24 2.92 -18.24
C ALA A 199 -13.76 3.57 -16.92
N ALA A 200 -12.49 3.44 -16.58
CA ALA A 200 -11.91 4.09 -15.39
C ALA A 200 -12.04 5.62 -15.48
N ARG A 201 -11.73 6.22 -16.63
CA ARG A 201 -11.89 7.66 -16.85
C ARG A 201 -13.36 8.11 -16.80
N GLU A 202 -14.25 7.36 -17.46
CA GLU A 202 -15.70 7.66 -17.49
C GLU A 202 -16.30 7.72 -16.09
N HIS A 203 -15.87 6.83 -15.20
CA HIS A 203 -16.45 6.69 -13.85
C HIS A 203 -15.55 7.23 -12.73
N GLY A 204 -14.39 7.84 -13.03
CA GLY A 204 -13.45 8.38 -12.05
C GLY A 204 -12.77 7.32 -11.19
N LEU A 205 -12.71 6.06 -11.66
CA LEU A 205 -12.13 4.93 -10.94
C LEU A 205 -10.61 4.92 -11.01
N LEU A 206 -9.96 4.30 -10.02
CA LEU A 206 -8.54 3.98 -10.10
C LEU A 206 -8.31 2.87 -11.13
N LEU A 207 -7.37 3.09 -12.05
CA LEU A 207 -6.80 2.06 -12.91
C LEU A 207 -5.44 1.66 -12.34
N HIS A 208 -5.28 0.41 -11.92
CA HIS A 208 -4.07 -0.10 -11.30
C HIS A 208 -3.50 -1.27 -12.10
N LEU A 209 -2.20 -1.24 -12.43
CA LEU A 209 -1.55 -2.27 -13.23
C LEU A 209 -0.04 -2.37 -12.93
N HIS A 210 0.57 -3.53 -13.25
CA HIS A 210 2.02 -3.70 -13.19
C HIS A 210 2.65 -3.17 -14.48
N VAL A 211 3.77 -2.44 -14.37
CA VAL A 211 4.42 -1.78 -15.49
C VAL A 211 5.94 -1.86 -15.36
N ALA A 212 6.59 -2.37 -16.39
CA ALA A 212 8.04 -2.37 -16.54
C ALA A 212 8.76 -2.93 -15.29
N GLU A 213 8.22 -4.03 -14.75
CA GLU A 213 8.74 -4.65 -13.54
C GLU A 213 10.08 -5.35 -13.81
N THR A 214 10.16 -6.13 -14.90
CA THR A 214 11.37 -6.89 -15.26
C THR A 214 11.93 -6.44 -16.59
N ALA A 215 13.25 -6.66 -16.79
CA ALA A 215 13.87 -6.41 -18.09
C ALA A 215 13.25 -7.27 -19.20
N THR A 216 12.91 -8.53 -18.89
CA THR A 216 12.28 -9.46 -19.84
C THR A 216 10.94 -8.93 -20.35
N GLU A 217 10.07 -8.38 -19.47
CA GLU A 217 8.83 -7.72 -19.88
C GLU A 217 9.11 -6.61 -20.91
N GLY A 218 10.07 -5.74 -20.60
CA GLY A 218 10.45 -4.64 -21.49
C GLY A 218 10.98 -5.11 -22.84
N ASP A 219 11.90 -6.08 -22.83
CA ASP A 219 12.52 -6.64 -24.04
C ASP A 219 11.50 -7.36 -24.95
N ASP A 220 10.60 -8.15 -24.36
CA ASP A 220 9.58 -8.90 -25.11
C ASP A 220 8.55 -7.95 -25.75
N LEU A 221 8.08 -6.94 -25.02
CA LEU A 221 7.11 -5.97 -25.56
C LEU A 221 7.76 -5.03 -26.58
N LEU A 222 9.02 -4.63 -26.37
CA LEU A 222 9.80 -3.88 -27.35
C LEU A 222 9.99 -4.68 -28.64
N ALA A 223 10.32 -5.97 -28.56
CA ALA A 223 10.47 -6.84 -29.73
C ALA A 223 9.13 -7.05 -30.47
N ALA A 224 8.02 -7.16 -29.74
CA ALA A 224 6.70 -7.38 -30.33
C ALA A 224 6.07 -6.12 -30.95
N HIS A 225 6.29 -4.95 -30.34
CA HIS A 225 5.56 -3.71 -30.67
C HIS A 225 6.48 -2.55 -31.11
N GLY A 226 7.78 -2.64 -30.90
CA GLY A 226 8.74 -1.55 -31.21
C GLY A 226 8.64 -0.35 -30.26
N LEU A 227 8.00 -0.52 -29.10
CA LEU A 227 7.76 0.52 -28.09
C LEU A 227 8.15 0.03 -26.70
N SER A 228 8.59 0.93 -25.83
CA SER A 228 8.70 0.64 -24.37
C SER A 228 7.32 0.36 -23.79
N VAL A 229 7.25 -0.27 -22.62
CA VAL A 229 5.96 -0.56 -21.96
C VAL A 229 5.15 0.74 -21.74
N PRO A 230 5.73 1.83 -21.18
CA PRO A 230 5.02 3.10 -21.05
C PRO A 230 4.55 3.70 -22.38
N SER A 231 5.42 3.70 -23.39
CA SER A 231 5.09 4.21 -24.74
C SER A 231 3.97 3.39 -25.40
N LEU A 232 3.95 2.07 -25.19
CA LEU A 232 2.89 1.19 -25.66
C LEU A 232 1.54 1.53 -24.99
N LEU A 233 1.54 1.73 -23.67
CA LEU A 233 0.33 2.12 -22.92
C LEU A 233 -0.19 3.49 -23.37
N ALA A 234 0.71 4.47 -23.57
CA ALA A 234 0.34 5.79 -24.09
C ALA A 234 -0.26 5.71 -25.52
N ALA A 235 0.38 4.97 -26.42
CA ALA A 235 -0.08 4.79 -27.80
C ALA A 235 -1.46 4.10 -27.92
N HIS A 236 -1.88 3.39 -26.88
CA HIS A 236 -3.16 2.71 -26.83
C HIS A 236 -4.18 3.37 -25.89
N ASP A 237 -4.01 4.66 -25.55
CA ASP A 237 -4.93 5.44 -24.72
C ASP A 237 -5.18 4.82 -23.32
N VAL A 238 -4.20 4.09 -22.77
CA VAL A 238 -4.31 3.48 -21.43
C VAL A 238 -4.00 4.50 -20.33
N LEU A 239 -3.08 5.44 -20.60
CA LEU A 239 -2.68 6.47 -19.65
C LEU A 239 -3.73 7.59 -19.56
N GLY A 240 -3.73 8.30 -18.43
CA GLY A 240 -4.64 9.43 -18.16
C GLY A 240 -5.78 9.05 -17.22
N GLY A 241 -6.23 10.02 -16.44
CA GLY A 241 -7.13 9.81 -15.30
C GLY A 241 -6.36 9.37 -14.06
N ARG A 242 -6.97 8.59 -13.19
CA ARG A 242 -6.34 8.07 -11.97
C ARG A 242 -5.62 6.76 -12.27
N VAL A 243 -4.36 6.83 -12.71
CA VAL A 243 -3.53 5.64 -13.00
C VAL A 243 -2.48 5.47 -11.92
N LEU A 244 -2.38 4.25 -11.38
CA LEU A 244 -1.35 3.81 -10.43
C LEU A 244 -0.60 2.63 -11.04
N ALA A 245 0.68 2.83 -11.36
CA ALA A 245 1.53 1.80 -11.93
C ALA A 245 2.43 1.17 -10.85
N ALA A 246 2.34 -0.14 -10.67
CA ALA A 246 3.22 -0.86 -9.75
C ALA A 246 4.59 -1.13 -10.38
N HIS A 247 5.62 -1.14 -9.55
CA HIS A 247 7.03 -1.40 -9.82
C HIS A 247 7.76 -0.31 -10.60
N CYS A 248 7.51 -0.09 -11.89
CA CYS A 248 8.16 0.91 -12.74
C CYS A 248 9.70 0.88 -12.65
N VAL A 249 10.30 -0.33 -12.66
CA VAL A 249 11.74 -0.53 -12.43
C VAL A 249 12.55 -0.15 -13.66
N HIS A 250 12.12 -0.61 -14.84
CA HIS A 250 12.85 -0.47 -16.12
C HIS A 250 12.28 0.68 -16.95
N MET A 251 12.52 1.92 -16.50
CA MET A 251 12.05 3.17 -17.11
C MET A 251 13.23 3.98 -17.65
N ASP A 252 13.16 4.47 -18.87
CA ASP A 252 14.09 5.45 -19.41
C ASP A 252 13.63 6.90 -19.18
N ASP A 253 14.33 7.90 -19.74
CA ASP A 253 13.97 9.31 -19.58
C ASP A 253 12.66 9.65 -20.30
N GLY A 254 12.45 9.08 -21.50
CA GLY A 254 11.23 9.27 -22.25
C GLY A 254 10.00 8.67 -21.56
N ASP A 255 10.18 7.53 -20.91
CA ASP A 255 9.14 6.90 -20.10
C ASP A 255 8.76 7.76 -18.89
N LEU A 256 9.76 8.35 -18.21
CA LEU A 256 9.51 9.26 -17.09
C LEU A 256 8.84 10.58 -17.56
N ASP A 257 9.16 11.05 -18.76
CA ASP A 257 8.51 12.23 -19.35
C ASP A 257 7.01 11.92 -19.62
N LEU A 258 6.67 10.74 -20.12
CA LEU A 258 5.28 10.27 -20.25
C LEU A 258 4.57 10.18 -18.90
N TRP A 259 5.22 9.66 -17.85
CA TRP A 259 4.64 9.57 -16.50
C TRP A 259 4.30 10.95 -15.95
N GLN A 260 5.16 11.93 -16.17
CA GLN A 260 4.91 13.32 -15.80
C GLN A 260 3.80 13.96 -16.64
N GLU A 261 3.78 13.73 -17.96
CA GLU A 261 2.77 14.29 -18.88
C GLU A 261 1.36 13.78 -18.54
N TYR A 262 1.22 12.47 -18.30
CA TYR A 262 -0.07 11.84 -18.01
C TYR A 262 -0.44 11.78 -16.52
N ASP A 263 0.37 12.38 -15.65
CA ASP A 263 0.18 12.37 -14.18
C ASP A 263 0.00 10.95 -13.60
N VAL A 264 0.81 9.99 -14.07
CA VAL A 264 0.76 8.60 -13.61
C VAL A 264 1.44 8.49 -12.24
N ALA A 265 0.75 7.92 -11.26
CA ALA A 265 1.32 7.61 -9.96
C ALA A 265 2.04 6.25 -9.96
N VAL A 266 2.99 6.07 -9.06
CA VAL A 266 3.81 4.84 -8.94
C VAL A 266 3.63 4.22 -7.57
N ALA A 267 3.44 2.90 -7.52
CA ALA A 267 3.58 2.09 -6.32
C ALA A 267 4.94 1.37 -6.34
N HIS A 268 5.88 1.86 -5.54
CA HIS A 268 7.22 1.29 -5.43
C HIS A 268 7.24 0.14 -4.42
N CYS A 269 7.65 -1.06 -4.86
CA CYS A 269 7.66 -2.29 -4.06
C CYS A 269 9.11 -2.77 -3.84
N PRO A 270 9.88 -2.14 -2.94
CA PRO A 270 11.33 -2.36 -2.85
C PRO A 270 11.70 -3.77 -2.44
N ALA A 271 10.96 -4.39 -1.52
CA ALA A 271 11.27 -5.73 -1.04
C ALA A 271 10.96 -6.81 -2.09
N SER A 272 9.84 -6.71 -2.79
CA SER A 272 9.51 -7.59 -3.91
C SER A 272 10.53 -7.46 -5.05
N ASN A 273 10.85 -6.23 -5.45
CA ASN A 273 11.85 -5.97 -6.48
C ASN A 273 13.24 -6.55 -6.12
N ALA A 274 13.61 -6.51 -4.83
CA ALA A 274 14.85 -7.08 -4.34
C ALA A 274 14.80 -8.62 -4.33
N LYS A 275 13.71 -9.22 -3.83
CA LYS A 275 13.56 -10.66 -3.69
C LYS A 275 13.50 -11.35 -5.05
N LEU A 276 12.74 -10.80 -6.00
CA LEU A 276 12.59 -11.33 -7.36
C LEU A 276 13.71 -10.87 -8.30
N ALA A 277 14.66 -10.07 -7.80
CA ALA A 277 15.76 -9.49 -8.57
C ALA A 277 15.28 -8.68 -9.79
N SER A 278 14.10 -8.04 -9.70
CA SER A 278 13.53 -7.22 -10.76
C SER A 278 14.39 -5.99 -11.07
N GLY A 279 15.08 -5.43 -10.07
CA GLY A 279 16.00 -4.30 -10.23
C GLY A 279 15.75 -3.16 -9.23
N VAL A 280 16.39 -2.02 -9.48
CA VAL A 280 16.28 -0.83 -8.63
C VAL A 280 15.65 0.31 -9.40
N ILE A 281 14.51 0.79 -8.91
CA ILE A 281 13.74 1.91 -9.49
C ILE A 281 14.55 3.21 -9.51
N ARG A 282 14.24 4.10 -10.46
CA ARG A 282 14.78 5.48 -10.56
C ARG A 282 14.04 6.46 -9.63
N LEU A 283 13.98 6.09 -8.33
CA LEU A 283 13.14 6.80 -7.36
C LEU A 283 13.47 8.29 -7.26
N ARG A 284 14.78 8.65 -7.20
CA ARG A 284 15.17 10.08 -7.10
C ARG A 284 14.73 10.87 -8.32
N ASP A 285 14.96 10.34 -9.53
CA ASP A 285 14.55 10.98 -10.78
C ASP A 285 13.03 11.20 -10.84
N MET A 286 12.24 10.22 -10.38
CA MET A 286 10.78 10.34 -10.30
C MET A 286 10.35 11.44 -9.34
N LEU A 287 10.93 11.50 -8.14
CA LEU A 287 10.60 12.52 -7.14
C LEU A 287 11.02 13.92 -7.58
N ASP A 288 12.15 14.06 -8.30
CA ASP A 288 12.64 15.34 -8.83
C ASP A 288 11.78 15.87 -9.98
N ARG A 289 11.15 14.97 -10.75
CA ARG A 289 10.17 15.28 -11.80
C ARG A 289 8.78 15.56 -11.25
N GLY A 290 8.55 15.38 -9.93
CA GLY A 290 7.24 15.56 -9.29
C GLY A 290 6.27 14.39 -9.56
N ILE A 291 6.76 13.24 -10.04
CA ILE A 291 5.94 12.03 -10.17
C ILE A 291 5.53 11.57 -8.77
N ARG A 292 4.25 11.30 -8.59
CA ARG A 292 3.70 10.81 -7.32
C ARG A 292 4.12 9.36 -7.09
N VAL A 293 4.79 9.09 -5.97
CA VAL A 293 5.28 7.75 -5.62
C VAL A 293 4.81 7.40 -4.22
N GLY A 294 4.16 6.25 -4.05
CA GLY A 294 3.87 5.63 -2.75
C GLY A 294 4.62 4.31 -2.60
N LEU A 295 4.85 3.86 -1.36
CA LEU A 295 5.39 2.52 -1.11
C LEU A 295 4.28 1.47 -1.14
N GLY A 296 4.58 0.30 -1.67
CA GLY A 296 3.75 -0.89 -1.63
C GLY A 296 4.54 -2.10 -1.12
N THR A 297 3.88 -2.99 -0.40
CA THR A 297 4.52 -4.24 0.04
C THR A 297 4.55 -5.30 -1.05
N ASP A 298 3.69 -5.16 -2.07
CA ASP A 298 3.36 -6.26 -2.97
C ASP A 298 2.75 -7.46 -2.23
N GLY A 299 2.73 -8.65 -2.83
CA GLY A 299 2.21 -9.85 -2.19
C GLY A 299 3.16 -10.43 -1.14
N PRO A 300 2.63 -10.98 -0.02
CA PRO A 300 3.47 -11.66 0.96
C PRO A 300 4.04 -13.00 0.48
N ALA A 301 3.88 -13.37 -0.77
CA ALA A 301 4.63 -14.43 -1.43
C ALA A 301 5.87 -13.91 -2.17
N SER A 302 5.87 -12.64 -2.61
CA SER A 302 7.01 -11.97 -3.27
C SER A 302 7.85 -11.10 -2.33
N ASN A 303 7.30 -10.70 -1.17
CA ASN A 303 7.98 -9.91 -0.13
C ASN A 303 8.22 -10.72 1.17
N ASP A 304 7.35 -11.68 1.48
CA ASP A 304 7.24 -12.40 2.76
C ASP A 304 6.85 -11.53 3.97
N SER A 305 6.64 -10.23 3.79
CA SER A 305 6.28 -9.29 4.85
C SER A 305 5.14 -8.37 4.41
N LEU A 306 4.36 -7.87 5.38
CA LEU A 306 3.38 -6.80 5.22
C LEU A 306 3.75 -5.65 6.18
N ASP A 307 5.02 -5.20 6.13
CA ASP A 307 5.59 -4.18 7.03
C ASP A 307 6.23 -3.03 6.22
N LEU A 308 5.48 -1.93 6.04
CA LEU A 308 5.97 -0.74 5.34
C LEU A 308 7.10 -0.01 6.09
N LEU A 309 7.27 -0.23 7.41
CA LEU A 309 8.43 0.31 8.13
C LEU A 309 9.73 -0.37 7.70
N ALA A 310 9.66 -1.65 7.34
CA ALA A 310 10.79 -2.36 6.73
C ALA A 310 11.01 -1.94 5.28
N ASP A 311 9.93 -1.81 4.49
CA ASP A 311 10.00 -1.41 3.09
C ASP A 311 10.55 0.02 2.90
N GLN A 312 10.17 0.99 3.73
CA GLN A 312 10.73 2.35 3.66
C GLN A 312 12.24 2.39 3.90
N ARG A 313 12.74 1.55 4.83
CA ARG A 313 14.17 1.41 5.09
C ARG A 313 14.91 0.88 3.87
N LEU A 314 14.33 -0.16 3.24
CA LEU A 314 14.91 -0.75 2.04
C LEU A 314 14.87 0.22 0.86
N ALA A 315 13.77 0.94 0.64
CA ALA A 315 13.66 2.00 -0.37
C ALA A 315 14.76 3.06 -0.21
N ALA A 316 14.95 3.55 1.03
CA ALA A 316 16.00 4.51 1.33
C ALA A 316 17.41 3.96 1.07
N GLY A 317 17.66 2.71 1.46
CA GLY A 317 18.94 2.04 1.22
C GLY A 317 19.22 1.86 -0.27
N MET A 318 18.27 1.35 -1.04
CA MET A 318 18.40 1.12 -2.49
C MET A 318 18.59 2.44 -3.26
N ALA A 319 17.82 3.48 -2.95
CA ALA A 319 17.98 4.79 -3.57
C ALA A 319 19.38 5.37 -3.33
N ARG A 320 19.88 5.32 -2.08
CA ARG A 320 21.23 5.79 -1.73
C ARG A 320 22.33 5.03 -2.44
N LEU A 321 22.21 3.71 -2.57
CA LEU A 321 23.17 2.87 -3.27
C LEU A 321 23.16 3.16 -4.78
N ARG A 322 21.98 3.29 -5.38
CA ARG A 322 21.83 3.64 -6.80
C ARG A 322 22.47 4.98 -7.12
N GLU A 323 22.14 6.02 -6.36
CA GLU A 323 22.63 7.39 -6.59
C GLU A 323 24.03 7.62 -6.01
N ARG A 324 24.61 6.68 -5.25
CA ARG A 324 25.87 6.81 -4.53
C ARG A 324 25.91 8.08 -3.67
N SER A 325 24.77 8.41 -3.06
CA SER A 325 24.56 9.59 -2.25
C SER A 325 23.79 9.26 -0.98
N ALA A 326 24.32 9.62 0.19
CA ALA A 326 23.62 9.44 1.47
C ALA A 326 22.37 10.32 1.60
N THR A 327 22.21 11.31 0.74
CA THR A 327 21.08 12.25 0.72
C THR A 327 20.06 11.95 -0.37
N ALA A 328 20.23 10.88 -1.16
CA ALA A 328 19.33 10.53 -2.28
C ALA A 328 17.88 10.31 -1.85
N LEU A 329 17.68 9.79 -0.64
CA LEU A 329 16.37 9.74 0.02
C LEU A 329 16.58 9.97 1.52
N THR A 330 16.02 11.06 2.04
CA THR A 330 16.08 11.39 3.48
C THR A 330 15.12 10.51 4.29
N ALA A 331 15.28 10.46 5.62
CA ALA A 331 14.33 9.77 6.49
C ALA A 331 12.92 10.39 6.37
N ALA A 332 12.84 11.72 6.28
CA ALA A 332 11.57 12.43 6.08
C ALA A 332 10.86 11.97 4.79
N GLU A 333 11.57 11.95 3.67
CA GLU A 333 11.01 11.50 2.39
C GLU A 333 10.63 10.02 2.43
N ALA A 334 11.44 9.14 3.04
CA ALA A 334 11.14 7.71 3.14
C ALA A 334 9.85 7.46 3.94
N PHE A 335 9.67 8.15 5.09
CA PHE A 335 8.44 8.06 5.87
C PHE A 335 7.23 8.64 5.13
N TRP A 336 7.41 9.78 4.45
CA TRP A 336 6.39 10.40 3.62
C TRP A 336 5.92 9.47 2.49
N LEU A 337 6.83 8.68 1.86
CA LEU A 337 6.47 7.70 0.83
C LEU A 337 5.57 6.56 1.36
N ALA A 338 5.61 6.25 2.66
CA ALA A 338 4.74 5.28 3.31
C ALA A 338 3.44 5.89 3.87
N THR A 339 3.27 7.21 3.79
CA THR A 339 2.18 7.96 4.41
C THR A 339 1.53 8.94 3.43
N GLY A 340 1.82 10.23 3.53
CA GLY A 340 1.20 11.29 2.73
C GLY A 340 1.39 11.12 1.21
N ALA A 341 2.58 10.70 0.76
CA ALA A 341 2.82 10.46 -0.66
C ALA A 341 2.04 9.26 -1.19
N ALA A 342 1.98 8.17 -0.43
CA ALA A 342 1.20 7.00 -0.80
C ALA A 342 -0.30 7.33 -0.87
N ALA A 343 -0.82 8.08 0.10
CA ALA A 343 -2.19 8.55 0.09
C ALA A 343 -2.51 9.40 -1.16
N ASP A 344 -1.61 10.32 -1.54
CA ASP A 344 -1.73 11.12 -2.75
C ASP A 344 -1.66 10.26 -4.01
N ALA A 345 -0.70 9.32 -4.08
CA ALA A 345 -0.54 8.41 -5.22
C ALA A 345 -1.79 7.57 -5.51
N ILE A 346 -2.49 7.11 -4.46
CA ILE A 346 -3.73 6.34 -4.61
C ILE A 346 -4.99 7.22 -4.78
N GLY A 347 -4.83 8.55 -4.76
CA GLY A 347 -5.94 9.50 -4.89
C GLY A 347 -6.80 9.66 -3.63
N ARG A 348 -6.23 9.40 -2.44
CA ARG A 348 -6.87 9.55 -1.12
C ARG A 348 -6.16 10.63 -0.27
N PRO A 349 -6.19 11.90 -0.70
CA PRO A 349 -5.51 12.98 0.03
C PRO A 349 -6.12 13.25 1.42
N ASP A 350 -7.22 12.63 1.77
CA ASP A 350 -7.83 12.66 3.10
C ASP A 350 -7.09 11.77 4.13
N LEU A 351 -6.09 10.98 3.70
CA LEU A 351 -5.31 10.02 4.49
C LEU A 351 -3.82 10.40 4.59
N GLY A 352 -3.06 9.68 5.40
CA GLY A 352 -1.60 9.66 5.41
C GLY A 352 -0.90 10.90 5.99
N VAL A 353 -1.64 11.91 6.41
CA VAL A 353 -1.11 13.13 7.05
C VAL A 353 -1.99 13.54 8.23
N LEU A 354 -1.37 13.89 9.36
CA LEU A 354 -2.09 14.41 10.53
C LEU A 354 -2.30 15.91 10.39
N GLU A 355 -3.45 16.29 9.86
CA GLU A 355 -3.84 17.68 9.60
C GLU A 355 -5.35 17.84 9.83
N ALA A 356 -5.79 19.03 10.28
CA ALA A 356 -7.21 19.30 10.48
C ALA A 356 -8.02 19.11 9.18
N GLY A 357 -9.15 18.44 9.31
CA GLY A 357 -10.03 18.07 8.19
C GLY A 357 -9.75 16.69 7.58
N ARG A 358 -8.62 16.05 7.91
CA ARG A 358 -8.28 14.71 7.42
C ARG A 358 -8.86 13.60 8.31
N ARG A 359 -8.90 12.38 7.80
CA ARG A 359 -9.34 11.20 8.55
C ARG A 359 -8.40 10.90 9.72
N ALA A 360 -8.97 10.52 10.85
CA ALA A 360 -8.23 10.17 12.05
C ALA A 360 -7.78 8.69 12.00
N ASP A 361 -6.92 8.38 11.03
CA ASP A 361 -6.21 7.12 10.96
C ASP A 361 -4.85 7.35 11.64
N LEU A 362 -4.68 6.76 12.84
CA LEU A 362 -3.61 7.09 13.77
C LEU A 362 -2.86 5.84 14.20
N VAL A 363 -1.54 5.92 14.31
CA VAL A 363 -0.67 4.83 14.78
C VAL A 363 0.18 5.30 15.94
N HIS A 364 0.10 4.61 17.05
CA HIS A 364 0.97 4.79 18.20
C HIS A 364 2.17 3.85 18.09
N VAL A 365 3.37 4.42 17.99
CA VAL A 365 4.65 3.72 18.04
C VAL A 365 5.25 3.88 19.43
N ASP A 366 5.50 2.76 20.11
CA ASP A 366 6.17 2.76 21.42
C ASP A 366 7.67 2.98 21.27
N THR A 367 8.14 4.14 21.70
CA THR A 367 9.55 4.55 21.60
C THR A 367 10.34 4.32 22.88
N ARG A 368 9.87 3.48 23.81
CA ARG A 368 10.57 3.12 25.04
C ARG A 368 11.58 1.99 24.86
N ASP A 369 11.62 1.35 23.69
CA ASP A 369 12.64 0.35 23.37
C ASP A 369 14.02 1.02 23.18
N LEU A 370 15.07 0.30 23.53
CA LEU A 370 16.46 0.78 23.45
C LEU A 370 16.87 1.18 22.01
N VAL A 371 16.23 0.63 20.98
CA VAL A 371 16.52 0.97 19.57
C VAL A 371 16.18 2.43 19.22
N PHE A 372 15.42 3.12 20.07
CA PHE A 372 15.10 4.54 19.92
C PHE A 372 16.04 5.47 20.71
N GLU A 373 17.07 4.94 21.37
CA GLU A 373 18.05 5.74 22.09
C GLU A 373 19.39 5.83 21.34
N PRO A 374 20.10 6.99 21.40
CA PRO A 374 19.67 8.25 22.03
C PRO A 374 18.76 9.08 21.11
N VAL A 375 17.87 9.88 21.69
CA VAL A 375 17.14 10.93 20.99
C VAL A 375 17.76 12.27 21.41
N GLY A 376 18.60 12.85 20.55
CA GLY A 376 19.24 14.15 20.77
C GLY A 376 18.31 15.30 20.42
N ASP A 377 17.63 15.18 19.29
CA ASP A 377 16.60 16.11 18.86
C ASP A 377 15.41 15.36 18.18
N LEU A 378 14.42 16.10 17.71
CA LEU A 378 13.23 15.51 17.10
C LEU A 378 13.50 14.92 15.68
N ALA A 379 14.54 15.39 14.99
CA ALA A 379 14.94 14.82 13.71
C ALA A 379 15.50 13.40 13.89
N ASP A 380 16.18 13.13 15.01
CA ASP A 380 16.65 11.78 15.37
C ASP A 380 15.48 10.81 15.50
N LEU A 381 14.36 11.26 16.07
CA LEU A 381 13.16 10.43 16.23
C LEU A 381 12.62 9.93 14.88
N LEU A 382 12.55 10.82 13.89
CA LEU A 382 12.13 10.43 12.54
C LEU A 382 13.16 9.47 11.90
N ALA A 383 14.46 9.70 12.11
CA ALA A 383 15.50 8.78 11.66
C ALA A 383 15.34 7.39 12.31
N HIS A 384 15.03 7.32 13.60
CA HIS A 384 14.74 6.04 14.27
C HIS A 384 13.51 5.32 13.71
N LEU A 385 12.43 6.05 13.38
CA LEU A 385 11.24 5.45 12.75
C LEU A 385 11.55 4.80 11.39
N VAL A 386 12.56 5.31 10.67
CA VAL A 386 12.95 4.75 9.37
C VAL A 386 14.03 3.67 9.50
N TRP A 387 15.06 3.91 10.31
CA TRP A 387 16.23 3.04 10.33
C TRP A 387 16.21 1.97 11.42
N SER A 388 15.44 2.17 12.49
CA SER A 388 15.43 1.29 13.66
C SER A 388 14.09 0.62 13.93
N ALA A 389 12.97 1.31 13.67
CA ALA A 389 11.62 0.77 13.93
C ALA A 389 11.22 -0.33 12.94
N ASP A 390 10.35 -1.19 13.39
CA ASP A 390 9.58 -2.16 12.59
C ASP A 390 8.19 -2.33 13.21
N GLY A 391 7.32 -3.15 12.58
CA GLY A 391 5.94 -3.36 13.00
C GLY A 391 5.78 -3.78 14.47
N ARG A 392 6.78 -4.40 15.10
CA ARG A 392 6.73 -4.80 16.53
C ARG A 392 6.64 -3.61 17.50
N HIS A 393 7.01 -2.41 17.06
CA HIS A 393 6.93 -1.18 17.86
C HIS A 393 5.57 -0.49 17.74
N VAL A 394 4.70 -0.93 16.82
CA VAL A 394 3.31 -0.48 16.74
C VAL A 394 2.52 -1.09 17.89
N ARG A 395 1.88 -0.24 18.70
CA ARG A 395 1.13 -0.67 19.88
C ARG A 395 -0.36 -0.50 19.73
N ASP A 396 -0.78 0.66 19.25
CA ASP A 396 -2.20 0.96 19.11
C ASP A 396 -2.46 1.59 17.74
N VAL A 397 -3.58 1.22 17.13
CA VAL A 397 -3.99 1.74 15.82
C VAL A 397 -5.46 2.12 15.85
N TRP A 398 -5.78 3.28 15.32
CA TRP A 398 -7.14 3.76 15.10
C TRP A 398 -7.37 4.01 13.62
N VAL A 399 -8.54 3.61 13.13
CA VAL A 399 -9.04 3.87 11.78
C VAL A 399 -10.32 4.68 11.91
N GLY A 400 -10.33 5.90 11.38
CA GLY A 400 -11.45 6.82 11.57
C GLY A 400 -11.80 7.05 13.05
N GLY A 401 -10.78 7.11 13.92
CA GLY A 401 -10.96 7.26 15.37
C GLY A 401 -11.41 5.99 16.11
N ALA A 402 -11.74 4.90 15.43
CA ALA A 402 -12.08 3.62 16.05
C ALA A 402 -10.82 2.79 16.30
N GLN A 403 -10.58 2.37 17.55
CA GLN A 403 -9.41 1.57 17.90
C GLN A 403 -9.54 0.14 17.36
N VAL A 404 -8.66 -0.25 16.43
CA VAL A 404 -8.62 -1.57 15.77
C VAL A 404 -7.46 -2.45 16.24
N VAL A 405 -6.41 -1.84 16.81
CA VAL A 405 -5.31 -2.55 17.48
C VAL A 405 -5.10 -1.90 18.86
N ARG A 406 -4.90 -2.74 19.89
CA ARG A 406 -4.58 -2.31 21.25
C ARG A 406 -3.47 -3.20 21.80
N ASP A 407 -2.42 -2.60 22.34
CA ASP A 407 -1.26 -3.31 22.91
C ASP A 407 -0.67 -4.36 21.95
N GLY A 408 -0.64 -4.05 20.63
CA GLY A 408 -0.13 -4.95 19.58
C GLY A 408 -1.07 -6.08 19.18
N ALA A 409 -2.32 -6.10 19.70
CA ALA A 409 -3.30 -7.13 19.37
C ALA A 409 -4.54 -6.52 18.69
N SER A 410 -5.10 -7.22 17.69
CA SER A 410 -6.36 -6.80 17.07
C SER A 410 -7.49 -6.79 18.10
N THR A 411 -8.33 -5.75 18.06
CA THR A 411 -9.55 -5.64 18.86
C THR A 411 -10.77 -6.28 18.17
N ARG A 412 -10.60 -6.73 16.93
CA ARG A 412 -11.69 -7.18 16.05
C ARG A 412 -11.67 -8.67 15.76
N VAL A 413 -10.49 -9.30 15.72
CA VAL A 413 -10.31 -10.69 15.30
C VAL A 413 -9.37 -11.43 16.24
N ASP A 414 -9.58 -12.77 16.36
CA ASP A 414 -8.69 -13.66 17.10
C ASP A 414 -7.53 -14.12 16.21
N ALA A 415 -6.35 -13.58 16.46
CA ALA A 415 -5.13 -13.91 15.70
C ALA A 415 -4.74 -15.40 15.83
N GLY A 416 -5.04 -16.06 16.96
CA GLY A 416 -4.77 -17.49 17.16
C GLY A 416 -5.62 -18.37 16.28
N ALA A 417 -6.94 -18.08 16.22
CA ALA A 417 -7.88 -18.78 15.34
C ALA A 417 -7.54 -18.56 13.87
N LEU A 418 -7.24 -17.31 13.46
CA LEU A 418 -6.84 -16.97 12.09
C LEU A 418 -5.57 -17.70 11.67
N ARG A 419 -4.55 -17.76 12.54
CA ARG A 419 -3.31 -18.48 12.27
C ARG A 419 -3.56 -19.96 11.99
N ALA A 420 -4.43 -20.61 12.76
CA ALA A 420 -4.77 -22.02 12.57
C ALA A 420 -5.51 -22.25 11.25
N ASP A 421 -6.45 -21.36 10.89
CA ASP A 421 -7.22 -21.45 9.65
C ASP A 421 -6.35 -21.22 8.41
N VAL A 422 -5.50 -20.17 8.42
CA VAL A 422 -4.51 -19.91 7.36
C VAL A 422 -3.58 -21.11 7.16
N ALA A 423 -3.06 -21.71 8.24
CA ALA A 423 -2.17 -22.85 8.15
C ALA A 423 -2.87 -24.09 7.53
N ALA A 424 -4.12 -24.35 7.89
CA ALA A 424 -4.90 -25.47 7.34
C ALA A 424 -5.19 -25.28 5.85
N ARG A 425 -5.56 -24.06 5.43
CA ARG A 425 -5.81 -23.72 4.02
C ARG A 425 -4.53 -23.77 3.19
N ALA A 426 -3.43 -23.20 3.68
CA ALA A 426 -2.12 -23.26 3.02
C ALA A 426 -1.66 -24.72 2.80
N ALA A 427 -1.83 -25.61 3.79
CA ALA A 427 -1.51 -27.03 3.67
C ALA A 427 -2.36 -27.72 2.58
N ARG A 428 -3.67 -27.45 2.52
CA ARG A 428 -4.56 -27.96 1.48
C ARG A 428 -4.12 -27.50 0.07
N LEU A 429 -3.77 -26.24 -0.08
CA LEU A 429 -3.36 -25.64 -1.35
C LEU A 429 -1.96 -26.12 -1.81
N ALA A 430 -1.11 -26.56 -0.89
CA ALA A 430 0.22 -27.10 -1.20
C ALA A 430 0.19 -28.53 -1.75
N THR A 431 -0.81 -29.36 -1.36
CA THR A 431 -0.85 -30.82 -1.64
C THR A 431 -1.62 -31.22 -2.90
N GLY A 432 -2.06 -30.27 -3.72
CA GLY A 432 -2.81 -30.52 -4.97
C GLY A 432 -1.92 -30.26 -6.23
#